data_bb13006d74bb4181a0c6aaa6b83828de
#
_entry.id   bb13006d74bb4181a0c6aaa6b83828de
#
_cell.length_a   1.000
_cell.length_b   1.000
_cell.length_c   1.000
_cell.angle_alpha   90.00
_cell.angle_beta   90.00
_cell.angle_gamma   90.00
#
_symmetry.space_group_name_H-M   'P 1'
#
loop_
_entity.id
_entity.type
_entity.pdbx_description
1 polymer ?
#
loop_
_entity_poly.entity_id
_entity_poly.type
_entity_poly.pdbx_seq_one_letter_code
_entity_poly.pdbx_strand_id
1 'polypeptide(L)'
;ALEAVHTRAFNQADKNEAKAYVNNIASDKDVFFNALVQENMWEFAGEGIRKYDLIRWNLLVEKIKEFKQTYLAELADGTYQKTIYFNYLDEKKTKIDFSSVTWYGIPDGKTSADYDGSIDSFGAAKLDSGSDTQVDVNLPSISSGLVSDDVAVKNRYLMPIASTTISATNGKIHNSYGYAD
;
A
#
# COMPACT_ATOMS: atom_id res chain seq x y z
N ALA A 1 -1.00 12.55 22.35
CA ALA A 1 -0.48 12.79 21.00
C ALA A 1 -1.40 12.20 19.94
N LEU A 2 -1.70 10.88 19.95
CA LEU A 2 -2.56 10.22 18.97
C LEU A 2 -3.94 10.91 18.83
N GLU A 3 -4.62 11.23 19.93
CA GLU A 3 -5.91 11.93 19.90
C GLU A 3 -5.84 13.26 19.15
N ALA A 4 -4.77 14.03 19.35
CA ALA A 4 -4.62 15.33 18.70
C ALA A 4 -4.43 15.22 17.19
N VAL A 5 -3.73 14.18 16.72
CA VAL A 5 -3.53 13.91 15.29
C VAL A 5 -4.81 13.36 14.69
N HIS A 6 -5.35 12.31 15.27
CA HIS A 6 -6.54 11.63 14.76
C HIS A 6 -7.75 12.57 14.65
N THR A 7 -8.06 13.32 15.71
CA THR A 7 -9.23 14.22 15.71
C THR A 7 -9.11 15.42 14.77
N ARG A 8 -7.90 15.74 14.30
CA ARG A 8 -7.69 16.82 13.34
C ARG A 8 -8.35 16.53 11.98
N ALA A 9 -8.38 15.27 11.59
CA ALA A 9 -8.94 14.83 10.31
C ALA A 9 -10.48 14.91 10.27
N PHE A 10 -11.14 15.04 11.42
CA PHE A 10 -12.60 15.03 11.52
C PHE A 10 -13.20 16.43 11.62
N ASN A 11 -14.39 16.60 11.05
CA ASN A 11 -15.17 17.81 11.23
C ASN A 11 -15.65 17.95 12.71
N GLN A 12 -16.19 19.12 13.08
CA GLN A 12 -16.55 19.40 14.47
C GLN A 12 -17.63 18.46 15.03
N ALA A 13 -18.55 17.97 14.19
CA ALA A 13 -19.62 17.07 14.62
C ALA A 13 -19.08 15.69 15.03
N ASP A 14 -18.08 15.20 14.33
CA ASP A 14 -17.55 13.84 14.49
C ASP A 14 -16.36 13.73 15.45
N LYS A 15 -15.87 14.89 15.95
CA LYS A 15 -14.72 14.92 16.88
C LYS A 15 -14.92 14.15 18.16
N ASN A 16 -16.16 14.08 18.67
CA ASN A 16 -16.44 13.33 19.90
C ASN A 16 -16.33 11.81 19.67
N GLU A 17 -16.76 11.33 18.52
CA GLU A 17 -16.61 9.94 18.11
C GLU A 17 -15.13 9.56 17.91
N ALA A 18 -14.39 10.42 17.22
CA ALA A 18 -12.95 10.25 17.04
C ALA A 18 -12.18 10.19 18.38
N LYS A 19 -12.55 11.00 19.36
CA LYS A 19 -11.99 10.94 20.73
C LYS A 19 -12.38 9.66 21.46
N ALA A 20 -13.64 9.24 21.33
CA ALA A 20 -14.12 8.01 21.94
C ALA A 20 -13.38 6.80 21.41
N TYR A 21 -13.11 6.76 20.09
CA TYR A 21 -12.27 5.73 19.48
C TYR A 21 -10.90 5.64 20.15
N VAL A 22 -10.17 6.76 20.26
CA VAL A 22 -8.82 6.77 20.86
C VAL A 22 -8.86 6.33 22.33
N ASN A 23 -9.87 6.75 23.09
CA ASN A 23 -10.02 6.33 24.48
C ASN A 23 -10.28 4.83 24.62
N ASN A 24 -11.07 4.26 23.72
CA ASN A 24 -11.40 2.84 23.75
C ASN A 24 -10.16 1.96 23.49
N ILE A 25 -9.28 2.37 22.59
CA ILE A 25 -8.06 1.60 22.25
C ILE A 25 -6.92 1.83 23.26
N ALA A 26 -6.98 2.88 24.08
CA ALA A 26 -5.89 3.28 24.99
C ALA A 26 -5.61 2.27 26.12
N SER A 27 -6.56 1.39 26.42
CA SER A 27 -6.44 0.39 27.49
C SER A 27 -5.67 -0.87 27.06
N ASP A 28 -5.54 -1.11 25.76
CA ASP A 28 -4.84 -2.27 25.21
C ASP A 28 -3.60 -1.82 24.42
N LYS A 29 -2.43 -2.28 24.84
CA LYS A 29 -1.15 -1.87 24.26
C LYS A 29 -1.03 -2.28 22.79
N ASP A 30 -1.48 -3.47 22.43
CA ASP A 30 -1.30 -4.01 21.07
C ASP A 30 -2.32 -3.37 20.11
N VAL A 31 -3.56 -3.19 20.56
CA VAL A 31 -4.59 -2.45 19.82
C VAL A 31 -4.16 -1.01 19.61
N PHE A 32 -3.64 -0.36 20.65
CA PHE A 32 -3.14 1.01 20.56
C PHE A 32 -1.95 1.14 19.60
N PHE A 33 -1.00 0.19 19.66
CA PHE A 33 0.14 0.20 18.76
C PHE A 33 -0.27 -0.01 17.30
N ASN A 34 -1.19 -0.94 17.03
CA ASN A 34 -1.72 -1.15 15.68
C ASN A 34 -2.43 0.09 15.14
N ALA A 35 -3.22 0.76 15.97
CA ALA A 35 -3.85 2.04 15.60
C ALA A 35 -2.81 3.12 15.29
N LEU A 36 -1.71 3.19 16.05
CA LEU A 36 -0.63 4.13 15.80
C LEU A 36 0.09 3.82 14.48
N VAL A 37 0.32 2.56 14.16
CA VAL A 37 0.88 2.12 12.88
C VAL A 37 -0.03 2.49 11.71
N GLN A 38 -1.34 2.38 11.90
CA GLN A 38 -2.34 2.75 10.90
C GLN A 38 -2.41 4.27 10.71
N GLU A 39 -2.44 5.04 11.79
CA GLU A 39 -2.43 6.51 11.73
C GLU A 39 -1.17 7.03 11.02
N ASN A 40 -0.01 6.44 11.33
CA ASN A 40 1.24 6.75 10.65
C ASN A 40 1.15 6.50 9.12
N MET A 41 0.41 5.48 8.69
CA MET A 41 0.18 5.23 7.27
C MET A 41 -0.60 6.37 6.61
N TRP A 42 -1.65 6.85 7.26
CA TRP A 42 -2.47 7.92 6.72
C TRP A 42 -1.78 9.28 6.73
N GLU A 43 -1.10 9.60 7.81
CA GLU A 43 -0.41 10.90 7.96
C GLU A 43 0.78 11.06 7.01
N PHE A 44 1.51 9.97 6.76
CA PHE A 44 2.74 10.01 5.96
C PHE A 44 2.60 9.36 4.59
N ALA A 45 1.37 9.23 4.09
CA ALA A 45 1.09 8.71 2.75
C ALA A 45 1.81 9.58 1.68
N GLY A 46 2.67 8.95 0.89
CA GLY A 46 3.43 9.63 -0.17
C GLY A 46 4.72 10.33 0.28
N GLU A 47 5.02 10.45 1.58
CA GLU A 47 6.23 11.12 2.07
C GLU A 47 7.50 10.24 2.06
N GLY A 48 7.37 8.93 1.79
CA GLY A 48 8.49 7.99 1.69
C GLY A 48 9.14 7.59 3.02
N ILE A 49 8.70 8.14 4.16
CA ILE A 49 9.30 7.88 5.47
C ILE A 49 8.77 6.63 6.15
N ARG A 50 7.55 6.17 5.81
CA ARG A 50 6.89 5.01 6.42
C ARG A 50 7.76 3.74 6.41
N LYS A 51 8.55 3.51 5.35
CA LYS A 51 9.47 2.37 5.26
C LYS A 51 10.40 2.30 6.48
N TYR A 52 10.96 3.43 6.90
CA TYR A 52 11.89 3.48 8.02
C TYR A 52 11.20 3.22 9.37
N ASP A 53 9.98 3.67 9.52
CA ASP A 53 9.17 3.38 10.71
C ASP A 53 8.82 1.89 10.79
N LEU A 54 8.41 1.29 9.67
CA LEU A 54 8.14 -0.15 9.62
C LEU A 54 9.40 -0.99 9.89
N ILE A 55 10.57 -0.56 9.44
CA ILE A 55 11.85 -1.19 9.78
C ILE A 55 12.10 -1.10 11.29
N ARG A 56 11.98 0.09 11.87
CA ARG A 56 12.20 0.33 13.30
C ARG A 56 11.25 -0.48 14.19
N TRP A 57 10.02 -0.68 13.74
CA TRP A 57 9.01 -1.48 14.44
C TRP A 57 9.06 -2.97 14.11
N ASN A 58 9.98 -3.39 13.23
CA ASN A 58 10.08 -4.78 12.75
C ASN A 58 8.81 -5.30 12.04
N LEU A 59 8.10 -4.41 11.36
CA LEU A 59 6.83 -4.69 10.68
C LEU A 59 6.92 -4.68 9.15
N LEU A 60 8.06 -4.32 8.56
CA LEU A 60 8.16 -4.10 7.12
C LEU A 60 7.70 -5.32 6.30
N VAL A 61 8.22 -6.50 6.65
CA VAL A 61 7.90 -7.75 5.92
C VAL A 61 6.43 -8.13 6.08
N GLU A 62 5.91 -8.01 7.30
CA GLU A 62 4.52 -8.31 7.61
C GLU A 62 3.58 -7.40 6.80
N LYS A 63 3.84 -6.09 6.79
CA LYS A 63 3.02 -5.13 6.06
C LYS A 63 3.15 -5.24 4.52
N ILE A 64 4.28 -5.70 4.00
CA ILE A 64 4.41 -6.03 2.57
C ILE A 64 3.58 -7.28 2.22
N LYS A 65 3.60 -8.31 3.06
CA LYS A 65 2.77 -9.51 2.86
C LYS A 65 1.28 -9.18 2.93
N GLU A 66 0.86 -8.42 3.92
CA GLU A 66 -0.50 -7.92 4.06
C GLU A 66 -0.94 -7.15 2.82
N PHE A 67 -0.13 -6.19 2.37
CA PHE A 67 -0.40 -5.43 1.15
C PHE A 67 -0.61 -6.34 -0.07
N LYS A 68 0.28 -7.32 -0.28
CA LYS A 68 0.16 -8.25 -1.40
C LYS A 68 -1.14 -9.05 -1.35
N GLN A 69 -1.47 -9.60 -0.19
CA GLN A 69 -2.68 -10.41 0.01
C GLN A 69 -3.95 -9.57 -0.22
N THR A 70 -4.01 -8.38 0.36
CA THR A 70 -5.13 -7.46 0.19
C THR A 70 -5.27 -7.04 -1.26
N TYR A 71 -4.19 -6.61 -1.89
CA TYR A 71 -4.21 -6.17 -3.29
C TYR A 71 -4.69 -7.28 -4.26
N LEU A 72 -4.19 -8.51 -4.08
CA LEU A 72 -4.64 -9.64 -4.90
C LEU A 72 -6.11 -9.99 -4.66
N ALA A 73 -6.58 -9.93 -3.41
CA ALA A 73 -7.97 -10.16 -3.08
C ALA A 73 -8.89 -9.10 -3.72
N GLU A 74 -8.52 -7.83 -3.60
CA GLU A 74 -9.27 -6.70 -4.17
C GLU A 74 -9.27 -6.69 -5.71
N LEU A 75 -8.21 -7.20 -6.34
CA LEU A 75 -8.21 -7.43 -7.79
C LEU A 75 -9.18 -8.55 -8.18
N ALA A 76 -9.21 -9.63 -7.40
CA ALA A 76 -10.04 -10.79 -7.70
C ALA A 76 -11.54 -10.56 -7.46
N ASP A 77 -11.91 -9.80 -6.44
CA ASP A 77 -13.30 -9.52 -6.09
C ASP A 77 -13.93 -8.35 -6.89
N GLY A 78 -13.13 -7.66 -7.70
CA GLY A 78 -13.60 -6.55 -8.53
C GLY A 78 -13.74 -5.21 -7.80
N THR A 79 -13.11 -5.05 -6.65
CA THR A 79 -13.03 -3.77 -5.92
C THR A 79 -12.48 -2.67 -6.82
N TYR A 80 -11.49 -3.00 -7.66
CA TYR A 80 -10.99 -2.08 -8.67
C TYR A 80 -11.80 -2.17 -9.96
N GLN A 81 -12.34 -1.04 -10.42
CA GLN A 81 -13.12 -0.98 -11.64
C GLN A 81 -12.29 -1.42 -12.85
N LYS A 82 -12.84 -2.33 -13.67
CA LYS A 82 -12.18 -2.78 -14.90
C LYS A 82 -12.16 -1.72 -15.97
N THR A 83 -13.29 -1.02 -16.12
CA THR A 83 -13.47 0.02 -17.12
C THR A 83 -13.95 1.30 -16.44
N ILE A 84 -13.29 2.40 -16.73
CA ILE A 84 -13.65 3.74 -16.25
C ILE A 84 -14.34 4.46 -17.39
N TYR A 85 -15.53 4.98 -17.13
CA TYR A 85 -16.35 5.73 -18.09
C TYR A 85 -16.29 7.22 -17.79
N PHE A 86 -16.48 8.04 -18.84
CA PHE A 86 -16.44 9.49 -18.72
C PHE A 86 -17.20 10.16 -19.89
N ASN A 87 -17.55 11.43 -19.69
CA ASN A 87 -18.09 12.29 -20.75
C ASN A 87 -17.05 13.30 -21.22
N TYR A 88 -17.31 13.91 -22.37
CA TYR A 88 -16.50 15.01 -22.88
C TYR A 88 -17.20 16.34 -22.64
N LEU A 89 -16.40 17.39 -22.42
CA LEU A 89 -16.91 18.78 -22.31
C LEU A 89 -17.23 19.39 -23.64
N ASP A 90 -16.76 18.82 -24.76
CA ASP A 90 -16.86 19.38 -26.10
C ASP A 90 -17.27 18.31 -27.10
N GLU A 91 -18.03 18.73 -28.12
CA GLU A 91 -18.47 17.85 -29.20
C GLU A 91 -17.33 17.20 -30.00
N LYS A 92 -16.13 17.82 -29.99
CA LYS A 92 -14.95 17.34 -30.68
C LYS A 92 -14.21 16.23 -29.86
N LYS A 93 -14.72 15.94 -28.66
CA LYS A 93 -14.13 14.92 -27.76
C LYS A 93 -12.65 15.15 -27.44
N THR A 94 -12.29 16.43 -27.26
CA THR A 94 -10.88 16.80 -26.94
C THR A 94 -10.61 17.02 -25.47
N LYS A 95 -11.66 17.23 -24.66
CA LYS A 95 -11.53 17.50 -23.22
C LYS A 95 -12.48 16.62 -22.41
N ILE A 96 -11.92 15.83 -21.51
CA ILE A 96 -12.70 14.99 -20.60
C ILE A 96 -13.33 15.86 -19.51
N ASP A 97 -14.61 15.62 -19.24
CA ASP A 97 -15.28 16.12 -18.04
C ASP A 97 -14.91 15.25 -16.84
N PHE A 98 -13.93 15.70 -16.05
CA PHE A 98 -13.47 14.98 -14.87
C PHE A 98 -14.53 14.78 -13.79
N SER A 99 -15.60 15.58 -13.78
CA SER A 99 -16.71 15.39 -12.83
C SER A 99 -17.59 14.19 -13.19
N SER A 100 -17.55 13.75 -14.45
CA SER A 100 -18.30 12.60 -14.95
C SER A 100 -17.55 11.27 -14.79
N VAL A 101 -16.28 11.29 -14.42
CA VAL A 101 -15.42 10.09 -14.40
C VAL A 101 -15.85 9.10 -13.31
N THR A 102 -16.08 7.86 -13.69
CA THR A 102 -16.55 6.79 -12.79
C THR A 102 -15.42 6.12 -12.04
N TRP A 103 -14.66 6.87 -11.22
CA TRP A 103 -13.51 6.36 -10.46
C TRP A 103 -13.87 5.18 -9.54
N TYR A 104 -15.07 5.19 -8.98
CA TYR A 104 -15.55 4.22 -7.99
C TYR A 104 -16.71 3.37 -8.51
N GLY A 105 -16.89 3.32 -9.82
CA GLY A 105 -17.98 2.62 -10.48
C GLY A 105 -19.04 3.53 -11.06
N ILE A 106 -19.94 2.92 -11.84
CA ILE A 106 -21.08 3.64 -12.40
C ILE A 106 -22.09 3.90 -11.28
N PRO A 107 -22.55 5.14 -11.06
CA PRO A 107 -23.55 5.45 -10.05
C PRO A 107 -24.88 4.72 -10.30
N ASP A 108 -25.63 4.48 -9.23
CA ASP A 108 -26.95 3.87 -9.30
C ASP A 108 -27.87 4.62 -10.28
N GLY A 109 -28.59 3.85 -11.09
CA GLY A 109 -29.50 4.37 -12.10
C GLY A 109 -28.85 4.81 -13.42
N LYS A 110 -27.53 4.67 -13.55
CA LYS A 110 -26.81 4.86 -14.81
C LYS A 110 -26.25 3.55 -15.35
N THR A 111 -25.89 3.57 -16.62
CA THR A 111 -25.27 2.45 -17.34
C THR A 111 -24.07 2.94 -18.14
N SER A 112 -23.29 2.05 -18.71
CA SER A 112 -22.18 2.42 -19.60
C SER A 112 -22.62 3.24 -20.83
N ALA A 113 -23.88 3.10 -21.25
CA ALA A 113 -24.44 3.84 -22.37
C ALA A 113 -24.67 5.35 -22.08
N ASP A 114 -24.62 5.75 -20.82
CA ASP A 114 -24.78 7.15 -20.38
C ASP A 114 -23.48 7.96 -20.47
N TYR A 115 -22.42 7.36 -21.03
CA TYR A 115 -21.09 7.96 -21.11
C TYR A 115 -20.58 8.00 -22.56
N ASP A 116 -19.81 9.02 -22.87
CA ASP A 116 -19.27 9.27 -24.22
C ASP A 116 -18.01 8.44 -24.52
N GLY A 117 -17.28 8.02 -23.52
CA GLY A 117 -16.03 7.30 -23.65
C GLY A 117 -15.68 6.43 -22.46
N SER A 118 -14.75 5.53 -22.69
CA SER A 118 -14.24 4.65 -21.66
C SER A 118 -12.75 4.35 -21.85
N ILE A 119 -12.10 3.95 -20.79
CA ILE A 119 -10.73 3.47 -20.78
C ILE A 119 -10.62 2.29 -19.82
N ASP A 120 -9.85 1.28 -20.18
CA ASP A 120 -9.56 0.19 -19.26
C ASP A 120 -8.65 0.67 -18.14
N SER A 121 -9.02 0.34 -16.91
CA SER A 121 -8.21 0.67 -15.74
C SER A 121 -6.91 -0.14 -15.73
N PHE A 122 -5.86 0.43 -15.17
CA PHE A 122 -4.54 -0.21 -15.09
C PHE A 122 -4.58 -1.60 -14.40
N GLY A 123 -5.41 -1.77 -13.38
CA GLY A 123 -5.54 -3.03 -12.66
C GLY A 123 -6.29 -4.11 -13.45
N ALA A 124 -7.33 -3.71 -14.15
CA ALA A 124 -8.25 -4.64 -14.83
C ALA A 124 -7.72 -5.16 -16.16
N ALA A 125 -7.05 -4.31 -16.93
CA ALA A 125 -6.47 -4.72 -18.21
C ALA A 125 -5.48 -5.89 -18.08
N LYS A 126 -4.86 -6.05 -16.91
CA LYS A 126 -3.91 -7.13 -16.63
C LYS A 126 -4.57 -8.42 -16.15
N LEU A 127 -5.71 -8.34 -15.47
CA LEU A 127 -6.47 -9.52 -15.06
C LEU A 127 -7.20 -10.18 -16.25
N ASP A 128 -7.74 -9.37 -17.16
CA ASP A 128 -8.48 -9.88 -18.33
C ASP A 128 -7.59 -10.45 -19.42
N SER A 129 -6.32 -10.07 -19.50
CA SER A 129 -5.40 -10.56 -20.55
C SER A 129 -4.86 -11.98 -20.29
N GLY A 130 -5.23 -12.61 -19.18
CA GLY A 130 -4.68 -13.92 -18.79
C GLY A 130 -3.17 -13.90 -18.54
N SER A 131 -2.57 -12.71 -18.60
CA SER A 131 -1.16 -12.50 -18.27
C SER A 131 -1.02 -11.92 -16.88
N ASP A 132 -1.32 -12.71 -15.88
CA ASP A 132 -1.02 -12.45 -14.46
C ASP A 132 0.47 -12.19 -14.21
N THR A 133 1.29 -12.45 -15.22
CA THR A 133 2.74 -12.38 -15.13
C THR A 133 3.28 -11.04 -14.64
N GLN A 134 2.60 -9.92 -14.90
CA GLN A 134 3.12 -8.63 -14.44
C GLN A 134 2.75 -8.31 -12.99
N VAL A 135 1.59 -8.74 -12.51
CA VAL A 135 1.26 -8.64 -11.09
C VAL A 135 2.10 -9.63 -10.30
N ASP A 136 2.23 -10.86 -10.79
CA ASP A 136 3.04 -11.91 -10.18
C ASP A 136 4.54 -11.60 -10.21
N VAL A 137 5.03 -10.93 -11.23
CA VAL A 137 6.45 -10.51 -11.31
C VAL A 137 6.72 -9.29 -10.44
N ASN A 138 5.83 -8.31 -10.41
CA ASN A 138 6.04 -7.09 -9.63
C ASN A 138 5.86 -7.30 -8.12
N LEU A 139 4.91 -8.12 -7.70
CA LEU A 139 4.70 -8.39 -6.27
C LEU A 139 5.88 -9.14 -5.61
N PRO A 140 6.49 -10.17 -6.22
CA PRO A 140 7.74 -10.72 -5.72
C PRO A 140 8.87 -9.70 -5.68
N SER A 141 9.02 -8.86 -6.70
CA SER A 141 10.11 -7.89 -6.78
C SER A 141 10.04 -6.80 -5.70
N ILE A 142 8.83 -6.39 -5.28
CA ILE A 142 8.64 -5.41 -4.20
C ILE A 142 9.25 -5.89 -2.87
N SER A 143 9.25 -7.20 -2.63
CA SER A 143 9.84 -7.79 -1.40
C SER A 143 11.18 -8.47 -1.63
N SER A 144 11.66 -8.50 -2.88
CA SER A 144 12.95 -9.10 -3.20
C SER A 144 14.09 -8.40 -2.45
N GLY A 145 14.93 -9.16 -1.78
CA GLY A 145 16.02 -8.64 -0.97
C GLY A 145 15.64 -8.13 0.44
N LEU A 146 14.37 -7.90 0.71
CA LEU A 146 13.89 -7.46 2.03
C LEU A 146 13.46 -8.62 2.94
N VAL A 147 13.15 -9.76 2.34
CA VAL A 147 12.68 -10.97 3.03
C VAL A 147 13.64 -12.09 2.75
N SER A 148 14.07 -12.78 3.80
CA SER A 148 14.80 -14.05 3.69
C SER A 148 13.80 -15.19 3.84
N ASP A 149 13.95 -16.23 3.03
CA ASP A 149 13.24 -17.51 3.22
C ASP A 149 13.85 -18.31 4.39
N ASP A 150 15.01 -17.88 4.90
CA ASP A 150 15.63 -18.45 6.10
C ASP A 150 14.78 -18.11 7.32
N VAL A 151 14.32 -19.14 8.00
CA VAL A 151 13.48 -19.03 9.21
C VAL A 151 14.22 -18.30 10.36
N ALA A 152 15.54 -18.36 10.39
CA ALA A 152 16.37 -17.69 11.41
C ALA A 152 16.48 -16.17 11.16
N VAL A 153 16.32 -15.71 9.92
CA VAL A 153 16.49 -14.31 9.52
C VAL A 153 15.29 -13.83 8.73
N LYS A 154 14.26 -13.39 9.42
CA LYS A 154 13.01 -12.93 8.80
C LYS A 154 13.16 -11.67 7.96
N ASN A 155 14.06 -10.77 8.34
CA ASN A 155 14.12 -9.40 7.81
C ASN A 155 15.56 -9.00 7.53
N ARG A 156 15.81 -8.54 6.31
CA ARG A 156 17.10 -8.00 5.87
C ARG A 156 17.08 -6.47 5.97
N TYR A 157 17.02 -5.93 7.18
CA TYR A 157 16.95 -4.49 7.42
C TYR A 157 18.29 -3.76 7.36
N LEU A 158 19.35 -4.49 7.56
CA LEU A 158 20.72 -3.95 7.47
C LEU A 158 21.27 -4.17 6.06
N MET A 159 22.09 -3.24 5.61
CA MET A 159 22.83 -3.42 4.36
C MET A 159 23.93 -4.46 4.55
N PRO A 160 24.24 -5.26 3.53
CA PRO A 160 25.37 -6.19 3.60
C PRO A 160 26.70 -5.45 3.67
N ILE A 161 27.65 -6.03 4.34
CA ILE A 161 29.05 -5.58 4.30
C ILE A 161 29.62 -5.96 2.94
N ALA A 162 30.29 -5.04 2.28
CA ALA A 162 30.90 -5.31 0.98
C ALA A 162 31.97 -6.42 1.08
N SER A 163 31.99 -7.32 0.13
CA SER A 163 32.95 -8.44 0.09
C SER A 163 34.41 -7.98 0.15
N THR A 164 34.72 -6.82 -0.43
CA THR A 164 36.04 -6.21 -0.32
C THR A 164 36.44 -5.86 1.11
N THR A 165 35.48 -5.40 1.94
CA THR A 165 35.70 -5.10 3.35
C THR A 165 35.90 -6.38 4.15
N ILE A 166 35.10 -7.41 3.87
CA ILE A 166 35.24 -8.74 4.51
C ILE A 166 36.63 -9.32 4.20
N SER A 167 37.04 -9.30 2.94
CA SER A 167 38.34 -9.79 2.51
C SER A 167 39.49 -9.01 3.17
N ALA A 168 39.39 -7.68 3.27
CA ALA A 168 40.40 -6.84 3.90
C ALA A 168 40.59 -7.13 5.40
N THR A 169 39.58 -7.68 6.07
CA THR A 169 39.66 -8.08 7.49
C THR A 169 40.12 -9.52 7.70
N ASN A 170 40.52 -10.24 6.62
CA ASN A 170 40.87 -11.66 6.67
C ASN A 170 39.75 -12.53 7.30
N GLY A 171 38.50 -12.23 6.96
CA GLY A 171 37.33 -12.97 7.44
C GLY A 171 37.01 -12.78 8.94
N LYS A 172 37.49 -11.70 9.56
CA LYS A 172 37.14 -11.38 10.96
C LYS A 172 35.75 -10.74 11.07
N ILE A 173 35.23 -10.21 9.97
CA ILE A 173 33.90 -9.64 9.87
C ILE A 173 33.12 -10.49 8.86
N HIS A 174 31.90 -10.85 9.20
CA HIS A 174 31.01 -11.64 8.36
C HIS A 174 29.68 -10.93 8.21
N ASN A 175 29.00 -11.21 7.11
CA ASN A 175 27.64 -10.80 6.94
C ASN A 175 26.70 -11.59 7.86
N SER A 176 25.59 -10.97 8.19
CA SER A 176 24.47 -11.56 8.91
C SER A 176 23.19 -11.36 8.11
N TYR A 177 22.04 -11.69 8.68
CA TYR A 177 20.74 -11.50 8.04
C TYR A 177 20.59 -12.21 6.68
N GLY A 178 21.22 -13.38 6.52
CA GLY A 178 21.12 -14.21 5.32
C GLY A 178 21.79 -13.61 4.08
N TYR A 179 22.69 -12.65 4.22
CA TYR A 179 23.59 -12.22 3.17
C TYR A 179 24.79 -13.14 3.05
N ALA A 180 25.24 -13.36 1.83
CA ALA A 180 26.51 -14.05 1.59
C ALA A 180 27.70 -13.13 1.92
N ASP A 181 28.82 -13.73 2.31
CA ASP A 181 30.10 -13.04 2.49
C ASP A 181 30.76 -12.69 1.17
#